data_51aa5409da038e9829ed7a7f4f9ffce3
#
_entry.id   51aa5409da038e9829ed7a7f4f9ffce3
#
_cell.length_a   1.000
_cell.length_b   1.000
_cell.length_c   1.000
_cell.angle_alpha   90.00
_cell.angle_beta   90.00
_cell.angle_gamma   90.00
#
_symmetry.space_group_name_H-M   'P 1'
#
loop_
_entity.id
_entity.type
_entity.pdbx_description
1 polymer ?
#
loop_
_entity_poly.entity_id
_entity_poly.type
_entity_poly.pdbx_seq_one_letter_code
_entity_poly.pdbx_strand_id
1 'polypeptide(L)'
;MSTFEVLAEPSRRRILDLLRDRERSVGDLVERVGLSQPGVSKHLRVLRDAGLVRVRTDAQRRLYGVRAEPLAEIDAWLEPFRRLLAEQLDALERHLDERAKEER
;
A
#
# COMPACT_ATOMS: atom_id res chain seq x y z
N MET A 1 3.05 -7.24 15.59
CA MET A 1 2.77 -7.59 14.18
C MET A 1 3.83 -6.93 13.29
N SER A 2 4.44 -7.70 12.40
CA SER A 2 5.44 -7.13 11.48
C SER A 2 4.78 -6.27 10.41
N THR A 3 5.59 -5.43 9.74
CA THR A 3 5.08 -4.63 8.62
C THR A 3 4.47 -5.53 7.54
N PHE A 4 5.09 -6.67 7.26
CA PHE A 4 4.57 -7.63 6.27
C PHE A 4 3.20 -8.17 6.68
N GLU A 5 3.03 -8.52 7.93
CA GLU A 5 1.75 -9.04 8.43
C GLU A 5 0.66 -7.98 8.38
N VAL A 6 0.99 -6.74 8.72
CA VAL A 6 0.03 -5.63 8.64
C VAL A 6 -0.45 -5.45 7.21
N LEU A 7 0.46 -5.50 6.24
CA LEU A 7 0.13 -5.31 4.83
C LEU A 7 -0.48 -6.53 4.16
N ALA A 8 -0.49 -7.68 4.82
CA ALA A 8 -1.11 -8.88 4.26
C ALA A 8 -2.64 -8.74 4.18
N GLU A 9 -3.24 -7.87 4.99
CA GLU A 9 -4.69 -7.64 4.99
C GLU A 9 -5.08 -6.66 3.88
N PRO A 10 -5.91 -7.07 2.89
CA PRO A 10 -6.25 -6.20 1.75
C PRO A 10 -6.89 -4.87 2.13
N SER A 11 -7.75 -4.86 3.15
CA SER A 11 -8.41 -3.63 3.58
C SER A 11 -7.43 -2.60 4.09
N ARG A 12 -6.37 -3.04 4.79
CA ARG A 12 -5.33 -2.13 5.26
C ARG A 12 -4.53 -1.54 4.10
N ARG A 13 -4.22 -2.35 3.08
CA ARG A 13 -3.55 -1.82 1.87
C ARG A 13 -4.43 -0.79 1.17
N ARG A 14 -5.74 -1.05 1.09
CA ARG A 14 -6.66 -0.11 0.46
C ARG A 14 -6.73 1.21 1.21
N ILE A 15 -6.72 1.17 2.54
CA ILE A 15 -6.67 2.40 3.35
C ILE A 15 -5.39 3.17 3.05
N LEU A 16 -4.25 2.49 3.02
CA LEU A 16 -2.97 3.14 2.70
C LEU A 16 -2.97 3.75 1.30
N ASP A 17 -3.56 3.08 0.31
CA ASP A 17 -3.68 3.62 -1.04
C ASP A 17 -4.46 4.94 -1.04
N LEU A 18 -5.55 5.00 -0.30
CA LEU A 18 -6.36 6.20 -0.19
C LEU A 18 -5.62 7.32 0.53
N LEU A 19 -4.86 6.98 1.58
CA LEU A 19 -4.08 7.94 2.36
C LEU A 19 -2.83 8.42 1.63
N ARG A 20 -2.31 7.63 0.71
CA ARG A 20 -1.20 8.05 -0.16
C ARG A 20 -1.57 9.26 -1.00
N ASP A 21 -2.82 9.31 -1.43
CA ASP A 21 -3.35 10.39 -2.25
C ASP A 21 -3.49 11.68 -1.43
N ARG A 22 -4.09 11.59 -0.24
CA ARG A 22 -4.23 12.73 0.68
C ARG A 22 -4.66 12.26 2.07
N GLU A 23 -4.54 13.16 3.05
CA GLU A 23 -5.08 12.91 4.39
C GLU A 23 -6.61 12.79 4.33
N ARG A 24 -7.16 11.93 5.18
CA ARG A 24 -8.59 11.66 5.21
C ARG A 24 -9.09 11.45 6.63
N SER A 25 -10.35 11.78 6.86
CA SER A 25 -11.05 11.46 8.11
C SER A 25 -11.51 9.99 8.09
N VAL A 26 -11.87 9.46 9.27
CA VAL A 26 -12.46 8.11 9.36
C VAL A 26 -13.73 8.01 8.51
N GLY A 27 -14.59 9.04 8.56
CA GLY A 27 -15.84 9.05 7.79
C GLY A 27 -15.58 8.93 6.29
N ASP A 28 -14.61 9.66 5.78
CA ASP A 28 -14.26 9.59 4.36
C ASP A 28 -13.74 8.18 3.99
N LEU A 29 -12.93 7.59 4.86
CA LEU A 29 -12.42 6.22 4.63
C LEU A 29 -13.55 5.19 4.64
N VAL A 30 -14.49 5.31 5.57
CA VAL A 30 -15.65 4.41 5.65
C VAL A 30 -16.43 4.42 4.34
N GLU A 31 -16.69 5.60 3.78
CA GLU A 31 -17.41 5.74 2.53
C GLU A 31 -16.69 5.06 1.36
N ARG A 32 -15.36 5.14 1.34
CA ARG A 32 -14.56 4.66 0.20
C ARG A 32 -14.17 3.19 0.30
N VAL A 33 -13.98 2.69 1.52
CA VAL A 33 -13.53 1.30 1.73
C VAL A 33 -14.70 0.32 1.75
N GLY A 34 -15.88 0.79 2.12
CA GLY A 34 -17.07 -0.07 2.19
C GLY A 34 -17.13 -0.95 3.43
N LEU A 35 -16.38 -0.62 4.46
CA LEU A 35 -16.43 -1.29 5.76
C LEU A 35 -17.16 -0.42 6.76
N SER A 36 -17.58 -1.02 7.89
CA SER A 36 -18.16 -0.27 9.00
C SER A 36 -17.13 0.66 9.64
N GLN A 37 -17.61 1.67 10.37
CA GLN A 37 -16.71 2.55 11.09
C GLN A 37 -15.85 1.80 12.12
N PRO A 38 -16.39 0.88 12.93
CA PRO A 38 -15.53 0.10 13.82
C PRO A 38 -14.48 -0.73 13.09
N GLY A 39 -14.81 -1.27 11.92
CA GLY A 39 -13.85 -2.01 11.09
C GLY A 39 -12.71 -1.15 10.60
N VAL A 40 -13.02 0.03 10.05
CA VAL A 40 -12.01 0.99 9.61
C VAL A 40 -11.15 1.46 10.78
N SER A 41 -11.78 1.80 11.91
CA SER A 41 -11.07 2.25 13.11
C SER A 41 -10.09 1.19 13.62
N LYS A 42 -10.48 -0.08 13.58
CA LYS A 42 -9.62 -1.19 13.99
C LYS A 42 -8.40 -1.30 13.07
N HIS A 43 -8.59 -1.20 11.75
CA HIS A 43 -7.49 -1.23 10.79
C HIS A 43 -6.56 -0.04 10.95
N LEU A 44 -7.10 1.15 11.19
CA LEU A 44 -6.31 2.36 11.43
C LEU A 44 -5.45 2.22 12.70
N ARG A 45 -5.98 1.57 13.75
CA ARG A 45 -5.21 1.33 14.95
C ARG A 45 -4.03 0.40 14.67
N VAL A 46 -4.25 -0.69 13.95
CA VAL A 46 -3.17 -1.61 13.57
C VAL A 46 -2.12 -0.90 12.73
N LEU A 47 -2.54 -0.09 11.75
CA LEU A 47 -1.63 0.67 10.90
C LEU A 47 -0.84 1.70 11.70
N ARG A 48 -1.49 2.37 12.65
CA ARG A 48 -0.86 3.38 13.50
C ARG A 48 0.16 2.74 14.44
N ASP A 49 -0.20 1.61 15.06
CA ASP A 49 0.72 0.87 15.94
C ASP A 49 1.95 0.38 15.19
N ALA A 50 1.81 0.08 13.91
CA ALA A 50 2.93 -0.31 13.04
C ALA A 50 3.72 0.89 12.51
N GLY A 51 3.31 2.11 12.83
CA GLY A 51 3.99 3.32 12.37
C GLY A 51 3.73 3.70 10.91
N LEU A 52 2.74 3.07 10.27
CA LEU A 52 2.41 3.31 8.86
C LEU A 52 1.43 4.46 8.66
N VAL A 53 0.76 4.86 9.71
CA VAL A 53 -0.26 5.92 9.68
C VAL A 53 -0.03 6.86 10.87
N ARG A 54 -0.17 8.14 10.60
CA ARG A 54 -0.20 9.19 11.63
C ARG A 54 -1.59 9.81 11.70
N VAL A 55 -1.88 10.46 12.80
CA VAL A 55 -3.13 11.21 12.97
C VAL A 55 -2.80 12.60 13.48
N ARG A 56 -3.52 13.58 12.97
CA ARG A 56 -3.46 14.96 13.48
C ARG A 56 -4.87 15.50 13.66
N THR A 57 -5.03 16.48 14.49
CA THR A 57 -6.30 17.17 14.71
C THR A 57 -6.31 18.46 13.88
N ASP A 58 -7.38 18.65 13.12
CA ASP A 58 -7.64 19.89 12.37
C ASP A 58 -9.03 20.37 12.78
N ALA A 59 -9.07 21.44 13.58
CA ALA A 59 -10.27 21.91 14.26
C ALA A 59 -10.85 20.76 15.11
N GLN A 60 -12.05 20.26 14.80
CA GLN A 60 -12.66 19.15 15.53
C GLN A 60 -12.53 17.83 14.81
N ARG A 61 -11.79 17.80 13.69
CA ARG A 61 -11.63 16.59 12.88
C ARG A 61 -10.29 15.93 13.14
N ARG A 62 -10.27 14.61 13.10
CA ARG A 62 -9.05 13.81 13.12
C ARG A 62 -8.76 13.41 11.68
N LEU A 63 -7.58 13.79 11.19
CA LEU A 63 -7.13 13.46 9.86
C LEU A 63 -5.98 12.46 9.92
N TYR A 64 -6.12 11.41 9.15
CA TYR A 64 -5.13 10.34 9.06
C TYR A 64 -4.28 10.53 7.81
N GLY A 65 -2.99 10.25 7.94
CA GLY A 65 -2.05 10.36 6.84
C GLY A 65 -1.06 9.20 6.85
N VAL A 66 -0.42 8.95 5.72
CA VAL A 66 0.58 7.89 5.58
C VAL A 66 1.91 8.30 6.20
N ARG A 67 2.57 7.33 6.83
CA ARG A 67 3.99 7.39 7.17
C ARG A 67 4.67 6.26 6.41
N ALA A 68 5.59 6.62 5.53
CA ALA A 68 6.22 5.64 4.64
C ALA A 68 7.42 4.93 5.27
N GLU A 69 7.96 5.43 6.39
CA GLU A 69 9.20 4.94 6.98
C GLU A 69 9.25 3.43 7.19
N PRO A 70 8.20 2.78 7.74
CA PRO A 70 8.25 1.33 7.92
C PRO A 70 8.31 0.54 6.62
N LEU A 71 7.95 1.15 5.49
CA LEU A 71 8.02 0.50 4.18
C LEU A 71 9.47 0.29 3.73
N ALA A 72 10.44 0.96 4.36
CA ALA A 72 11.85 0.75 4.08
C ALA A 72 12.28 -0.70 4.31
N GLU A 73 11.68 -1.37 5.28
CA GLU A 73 11.95 -2.79 5.56
C GLU A 73 11.54 -3.66 4.37
N ILE A 74 10.38 -3.39 3.79
CA ILE A 74 9.88 -4.12 2.62
C ILE A 74 10.73 -3.80 1.41
N ASP A 75 11.07 -2.54 1.22
CA ASP A 75 11.93 -2.10 0.12
C ASP A 75 13.29 -2.82 0.15
N ALA A 76 13.89 -2.91 1.33
CA ALA A 76 15.15 -3.62 1.51
C ALA A 76 15.02 -5.11 1.22
N TRP A 77 13.92 -5.73 1.66
CA TRP A 77 13.67 -7.15 1.40
C TRP A 77 13.51 -7.43 -0.10
N LEU A 78 12.89 -6.50 -0.83
CA LEU A 78 12.65 -6.65 -2.27
C LEU A 78 13.93 -6.51 -3.11
N GLU A 79 14.95 -5.85 -2.59
CA GLU A 79 16.14 -5.49 -3.36
C GLU A 79 16.78 -6.67 -4.12
N PRO A 80 17.04 -7.83 -3.47
CA PRO A 80 17.61 -8.97 -4.21
C PRO A 80 16.71 -9.51 -5.31
N PHE A 81 15.39 -9.32 -5.18
CA PHE A 81 14.42 -9.82 -6.14
C PHE A 81 14.18 -8.89 -7.32
N ARG A 82 14.49 -7.60 -7.16
CA ARG A 82 14.25 -6.62 -8.22
C ARG A 82 15.04 -6.90 -9.49
N ARG A 83 16.30 -7.30 -9.33
CA ARG A 83 17.14 -7.67 -10.47
C ARG A 83 16.56 -8.88 -11.19
N LEU A 84 16.18 -9.90 -10.43
CA LEU A 84 15.57 -11.09 -10.99
C LEU A 84 14.29 -10.78 -11.76
N LEU A 85 13.42 -9.95 -11.18
CA LEU A 85 12.19 -9.52 -11.83
C LEU A 85 12.46 -8.75 -13.11
N ALA A 86 13.42 -7.81 -13.08
CA ALA A 86 13.80 -7.03 -14.25
C ALA A 86 14.30 -7.93 -15.38
N GLU A 87 15.13 -8.93 -15.07
CA GLU A 87 15.65 -9.88 -16.04
C GLU A 87 14.51 -10.70 -16.68
N GLN A 88 13.55 -11.14 -15.87
CA GLN A 88 12.42 -11.90 -16.35
C GLN A 88 11.50 -11.07 -17.24
N LEU A 89 11.26 -9.81 -16.88
CA LEU A 89 10.46 -8.91 -17.70
C LEU A 89 11.14 -8.59 -19.03
N ASP A 90 12.46 -8.40 -19.01
CA ASP A 90 13.24 -8.19 -20.24
C ASP A 90 13.15 -9.40 -21.16
N ALA A 91 13.27 -10.61 -20.60
CA ALA A 91 13.16 -11.84 -21.37
C ALA A 91 11.77 -12.00 -22.00
N LEU A 92 10.72 -11.66 -21.25
CA LEU A 92 9.36 -11.70 -21.77
C LEU A 92 9.15 -10.69 -22.88
N GLU A 93 9.65 -9.46 -22.72
CA GLU A 93 9.57 -8.42 -23.74
C GLU A 93 10.24 -8.84 -25.03
N ARG A 94 11.45 -9.41 -24.96
CA ARG A 94 12.16 -9.92 -26.13
C ARG A 94 11.39 -11.04 -26.82
N HIS A 95 10.79 -11.95 -26.06
CA HIS A 95 9.98 -13.05 -26.59
C HIS A 95 8.77 -12.51 -27.37
N LEU A 96 8.09 -11.52 -26.81
CA LEU A 96 6.94 -10.90 -27.47
C LEU A 96 7.35 -10.15 -28.73
N ASP A 97 8.49 -9.47 -28.73
CA ASP A 97 9.01 -8.78 -29.90
C ASP A 97 9.36 -9.77 -31.02
N GLU A 98 9.98 -10.87 -30.70
CA GLU A 98 10.31 -11.93 -31.67
C GLU A 98 9.05 -12.51 -32.29
N ARG A 99 8.01 -12.77 -31.50
CA ARG A 99 6.74 -13.27 -32.03
C ARG A 99 6.07 -12.25 -32.94
N ALA A 100 6.14 -10.97 -32.59
CA ALA A 100 5.59 -9.91 -33.44
C ALA A 100 6.31 -9.85 -34.79
N LYS A 101 7.62 -10.09 -34.82
CA LYS A 101 8.39 -10.12 -36.06
C LYS A 101 8.04 -11.34 -36.92
N GLU A 102 7.79 -12.48 -36.30
CA GLU A 102 7.42 -13.70 -37.01
C GLU A 102 6.05 -13.60 -37.68
N GLU A 103 5.15 -12.79 -37.11
CA GLU A 103 3.81 -12.62 -37.62
C GLU A 103 3.73 -11.60 -38.78
N ARG A 104 4.85 -10.96 -39.11
CA ARG A 104 4.97 -10.06 -40.26
C ARG A 104 5.42 -10.87 -41.49
#